data_fea1ac3f4a48e373247b54484452c8f0
#
_entry.id   fea1ac3f4a48e373247b54484452c8f0
#
_cell.length_a   1.000
_cell.length_b   1.000
_cell.length_c   1.000
_cell.angle_alpha   90.00
_cell.angle_beta   90.00
_cell.angle_gamma   90.00
#
_symmetry.space_group_name_H-M   'P 1'
#
loop_
_entity.id
_entity.type
_entity.pdbx_description
1 polymer ?
#
loop_
_entity_poly.entity_id
_entity_poly.type
_entity_poly.pdbx_seq_one_letter_code
_entity_poly.pdbx_strand_id
1 'polypeptide(L)'
;LSLRHGKAHGAGTRQAQEYRLSFFRNSLVHLLILIGAALALRSYTFGDPNLFIDEAFYFAAGNAMHQGALPYVDVWDRKPFGLFALYYLIAGISTAPIAYQLAAALFAALTAWIIGRIVALWSDWPGAVGAGIAYLFLLSAFQGFGGQTPVFYNLFIALAAWLVIRSAPALRSGKVPGAVPLAMLSAGIAITIKTTALF
;
A
#
# COMPACT_ATOMS: atom_id res chain seq x y z
N LEU A 1 22.53 -20.28 -48.52
CA LEU A 1 22.51 -18.95 -47.79
C LEU A 1 21.32 -18.83 -46.86
N SER A 2 20.95 -19.87 -46.06
CA SER A 2 19.70 -19.86 -45.28
C SER A 2 19.81 -20.27 -43.79
N LEU A 3 20.97 -20.21 -43.15
CA LEU A 3 21.14 -20.69 -41.75
C LEU A 3 21.55 -19.63 -40.73
N ARG A 4 21.57 -18.33 -41.10
CA ARG A 4 21.95 -17.25 -40.14
C ARG A 4 20.79 -16.51 -39.46
N HIS A 5 19.54 -16.64 -39.95
CA HIS A 5 18.39 -15.87 -39.43
C HIS A 5 17.76 -16.50 -38.18
N GLY A 6 17.92 -17.78 -37.92
CA GLY A 6 17.29 -18.44 -36.75
C GLY A 6 17.95 -18.20 -35.40
N LYS A 7 19.25 -17.92 -35.36
CA LYS A 7 19.98 -17.73 -34.08
C LYS A 7 19.81 -16.35 -33.44
N ALA A 8 19.56 -15.29 -34.20
CA ALA A 8 19.39 -13.94 -33.68
C ALA A 8 18.03 -13.75 -32.98
N HIS A 9 16.97 -14.43 -33.45
CA HIS A 9 15.63 -14.32 -32.85
C HIS A 9 15.54 -15.01 -31.48
N GLY A 10 16.26 -16.14 -31.30
CA GLY A 10 16.31 -16.88 -30.04
C GLY A 10 17.14 -16.20 -28.94
N ALA A 11 18.15 -15.41 -29.29
CA ALA A 11 18.98 -14.69 -28.33
C ALA A 11 18.24 -13.48 -27.73
N GLY A 12 17.51 -12.73 -28.56
CA GLY A 12 16.70 -11.59 -28.09
C GLY A 12 15.55 -11.97 -27.15
N THR A 13 14.89 -13.12 -27.43
CA THR A 13 13.81 -13.61 -26.56
C THR A 13 14.33 -14.13 -25.22
N ARG A 14 15.49 -14.81 -25.18
CA ARG A 14 16.12 -15.24 -23.91
C ARG A 14 16.57 -14.05 -23.06
N GLN A 15 17.21 -13.06 -23.67
CA GLN A 15 17.67 -11.86 -22.98
C GLN A 15 16.52 -11.03 -22.40
N ALA A 16 15.39 -10.92 -23.14
CA ALA A 16 14.16 -10.29 -22.66
C ALA A 16 13.51 -11.07 -21.50
N GLN A 17 13.59 -12.40 -21.55
CA GLN A 17 13.06 -13.27 -20.50
C GLN A 17 13.92 -13.20 -19.22
N GLU A 18 15.23 -13.21 -19.34
CA GLU A 18 16.16 -13.04 -18.20
C GLU A 18 16.00 -11.67 -17.55
N TYR A 19 15.85 -10.60 -18.35
CA TYR A 19 15.58 -9.26 -17.85
C TYR A 19 14.25 -9.20 -17.08
N ARG A 20 13.18 -9.81 -17.61
CA ARG A 20 11.89 -9.91 -16.90
C ARG A 20 12.02 -10.67 -15.58
N LEU A 21 12.68 -11.81 -15.56
CA LEU A 21 12.86 -12.63 -14.36
C LEU A 21 13.69 -11.90 -13.31
N SER A 22 14.77 -11.21 -13.71
CA SER A 22 15.58 -10.40 -12.79
C SER A 22 14.78 -9.22 -12.21
N PHE A 23 13.96 -8.56 -13.03
CA PHE A 23 13.08 -7.49 -12.61
C PHE A 23 12.04 -7.96 -11.57
N PHE A 24 11.37 -9.09 -11.81
CA PHE A 24 10.42 -9.66 -10.85
C PHE A 24 11.11 -10.10 -9.55
N ARG A 25 12.25 -10.75 -9.64
CA ARG A 25 13.05 -11.17 -8.48
C ARG A 25 13.49 -9.98 -7.64
N ASN A 26 14.00 -8.92 -8.25
CA ASN A 26 14.43 -7.72 -7.55
C ASN A 26 13.24 -6.98 -6.91
N SER A 27 12.08 -6.98 -7.56
CA SER A 27 10.85 -6.39 -7.02
C SER A 27 10.32 -7.15 -5.81
N LEU A 28 10.39 -8.48 -5.82
CA LEU A 28 10.00 -9.32 -4.68
C LEU A 28 10.96 -9.15 -3.51
N VAL A 29 12.26 -9.16 -3.76
CA VAL A 29 13.29 -8.91 -2.72
C VAL A 29 13.10 -7.54 -2.10
N HIS A 30 12.84 -6.51 -2.90
CA HIS A 30 12.52 -5.17 -2.42
C HIS A 30 11.30 -5.19 -1.48
N LEU A 31 10.20 -5.82 -1.89
CA LEU A 31 9.00 -5.94 -1.06
C LEU A 31 9.28 -6.68 0.25
N LEU A 32 10.00 -7.79 0.22
CA LEU A 32 10.34 -8.56 1.41
C LEU A 32 11.21 -7.77 2.40
N ILE A 33 12.19 -7.00 1.91
CA ILE A 33 13.00 -6.09 2.74
C ILE A 33 12.10 -5.06 3.43
N LEU A 34 11.16 -4.45 2.70
CA LEU A 34 10.26 -3.45 3.26
C LEU A 34 9.24 -4.04 4.23
N ILE A 35 8.76 -5.27 3.99
CA ILE A 35 7.93 -5.99 4.97
C ILE A 35 8.72 -6.24 6.25
N GLY A 36 9.95 -6.75 6.15
CA GLY A 36 10.83 -6.96 7.30
C GLY A 36 11.10 -5.67 8.07
N ALA A 37 11.40 -4.57 7.36
CA ALA A 37 11.61 -3.26 7.96
C ALA A 37 10.34 -2.72 8.65
N ALA A 38 9.17 -2.85 8.00
CA ALA A 38 7.90 -2.42 8.59
C ALA A 38 7.57 -3.21 9.85
N LEU A 39 7.73 -4.54 9.83
CA LEU A 39 7.52 -5.39 11.00
C LEU A 39 8.47 -5.02 12.13
N ALA A 40 9.77 -4.84 11.85
CA ALA A 40 10.77 -4.48 12.84
C ALA A 40 10.48 -3.10 13.47
N LEU A 41 10.22 -2.07 12.64
CA LEU A 41 9.96 -0.71 13.11
C LEU A 41 8.65 -0.57 13.88
N ARG A 42 7.68 -1.47 13.65
CA ARG A 42 6.34 -1.42 14.26
C ARG A 42 6.14 -2.46 15.36
N SER A 43 7.13 -3.35 15.58
CA SER A 43 7.02 -4.47 16.53
C SER A 43 6.67 -4.06 17.96
N TYR A 44 7.10 -2.86 18.39
CA TYR A 44 6.81 -2.34 19.74
C TYR A 44 5.32 -2.03 19.95
N THR A 45 4.51 -1.94 18.87
CA THR A 45 3.05 -1.74 18.96
C THR A 45 2.28 -3.05 19.04
N PHE A 46 2.91 -4.19 18.76
CA PHE A 46 2.22 -5.46 18.60
C PHE A 46 1.72 -6.02 19.93
N GLY A 47 0.43 -6.34 19.97
CA GLY A 47 -0.23 -6.92 21.12
C GLY A 47 -0.72 -5.90 22.16
N ASP A 48 -0.28 -4.63 22.11
CA ASP A 48 -0.77 -3.58 23.01
C ASP A 48 -1.89 -2.77 22.33
N PRO A 49 -3.16 -2.90 22.79
CA PRO A 49 -4.27 -2.12 22.25
C PRO A 49 -4.33 -0.70 22.83
N ASN A 50 -3.54 -0.38 23.86
CA ASN A 50 -3.68 0.86 24.62
C ASN A 50 -2.79 2.00 24.11
N LEU A 51 -1.95 1.74 23.10
CA LEU A 51 -1.04 2.75 22.56
C LEU A 51 -1.78 3.97 21.99
N PHE A 52 -2.92 3.75 21.33
CA PHE A 52 -3.75 4.84 20.77
C PHE A 52 -5.23 4.51 20.83
N ILE A 53 -6.00 5.40 21.44
CA ILE A 53 -7.45 5.24 21.66
C ILE A 53 -8.22 5.09 20.33
N ASP A 54 -7.85 5.87 19.31
CA ASP A 54 -8.57 5.88 18.02
C ASP A 54 -8.59 4.50 17.37
N GLU A 55 -7.46 3.81 17.29
CA GLU A 55 -7.39 2.50 16.61
C GLU A 55 -8.11 1.40 17.38
N ALA A 56 -8.02 1.44 18.72
CA ALA A 56 -8.76 0.52 19.58
C ALA A 56 -10.27 0.72 19.43
N PHE A 57 -10.72 2.00 19.34
CA PHE A 57 -12.12 2.34 19.10
C PHE A 57 -12.63 1.77 17.75
N TYR A 58 -11.90 1.98 16.64
CA TYR A 58 -12.35 1.46 15.34
C TYR A 58 -12.29 -0.07 15.28
N PHE A 59 -11.36 -0.69 15.98
CA PHE A 59 -11.31 -2.15 16.05
C PHE A 59 -12.48 -2.70 16.88
N ALA A 60 -12.81 -2.07 18.00
CA ALA A 60 -14.00 -2.39 18.78
C ALA A 60 -15.29 -2.17 17.96
N ALA A 61 -15.36 -1.08 17.20
CA ALA A 61 -16.47 -0.81 16.29
C ALA A 61 -16.61 -1.91 15.21
N GLY A 62 -15.51 -2.33 14.60
CA GLY A 62 -15.50 -3.43 13.63
C GLY A 62 -16.00 -4.75 14.24
N ASN A 63 -15.59 -5.07 15.46
CA ASN A 63 -16.10 -6.24 16.20
C ASN A 63 -17.60 -6.10 16.53
N ALA A 64 -18.06 -4.93 16.97
CA ALA A 64 -19.48 -4.69 17.26
C ALA A 64 -20.35 -4.80 15.99
N MET A 65 -19.85 -4.36 14.83
CA MET A 65 -20.53 -4.53 13.55
C MET A 65 -20.76 -6.01 13.18
N HIS A 66 -19.85 -6.91 13.52
CA HIS A 66 -20.06 -8.36 13.38
C HIS A 66 -21.17 -8.90 14.30
N GLN A 67 -21.52 -8.16 15.35
CA GLN A 67 -22.61 -8.46 16.28
C GLN A 67 -23.91 -7.74 15.93
N GLY A 68 -23.94 -7.03 14.78
CA GLY A 68 -25.12 -6.34 14.27
C GLY A 68 -25.19 -4.84 14.56
N ALA A 69 -24.18 -4.26 15.21
CA ALA A 69 -24.12 -2.82 15.43
C ALA A 69 -23.98 -2.04 14.10
N LEU A 70 -24.70 -0.94 13.97
CA LEU A 70 -24.68 -0.10 12.78
C LEU A 70 -23.79 1.13 13.00
N PRO A 71 -22.84 1.40 12.07
CA PRO A 71 -22.08 2.65 12.08
C PRO A 71 -23.01 3.87 12.04
N TYR A 72 -22.66 4.90 12.80
CA TYR A 72 -23.41 6.17 12.94
C TYR A 72 -24.75 6.07 13.68
N VAL A 73 -25.19 4.88 14.05
CA VAL A 73 -26.39 4.63 14.86
C VAL A 73 -25.98 4.12 16.25
N ASP A 74 -25.38 2.93 16.30
CA ASP A 74 -24.96 2.30 17.55
C ASP A 74 -23.52 2.65 17.92
N VAL A 75 -22.67 2.90 16.88
CA VAL A 75 -21.29 3.34 17.05
C VAL A 75 -21.09 4.61 16.24
N TRP A 76 -20.88 5.74 16.93
CA TRP A 76 -20.81 7.04 16.27
C TRP A 76 -19.41 7.62 16.25
N ASP A 77 -18.93 8.05 15.08
CA ASP A 77 -17.77 8.92 14.89
C ASP A 77 -17.97 9.73 13.58
N ARG A 78 -17.24 10.85 13.49
CA ARG A 78 -17.23 11.75 12.31
C ARG A 78 -16.43 11.23 11.11
N LYS A 79 -15.73 10.09 11.23
CA LYS A 79 -14.92 9.52 10.14
C LYS A 79 -15.81 8.91 9.06
N PRO A 80 -15.36 8.91 7.80
CA PRO A 80 -16.11 8.28 6.71
C PRO A 80 -16.26 6.78 6.89
N PHE A 81 -17.28 6.21 6.25
CA PHE A 81 -17.64 4.79 6.33
C PHE A 81 -16.51 3.81 5.96
N GLY A 82 -15.63 4.19 5.02
CA GLY A 82 -14.53 3.32 4.58
C GLY A 82 -13.59 2.90 5.71
N LEU A 83 -13.42 3.74 6.74
CA LEU A 83 -12.64 3.36 7.91
C LEU A 83 -13.33 2.26 8.73
N PHE A 84 -14.63 2.38 8.97
CA PHE A 84 -15.42 1.34 9.64
C PHE A 84 -15.42 0.03 8.85
N ALA A 85 -15.62 0.11 7.52
CA ALA A 85 -15.57 -1.06 6.63
C ALA A 85 -14.20 -1.76 6.67
N LEU A 86 -13.11 -0.99 6.69
CA LEU A 86 -11.76 -1.54 6.79
C LEU A 86 -11.57 -2.32 8.10
N TYR A 87 -11.95 -1.74 9.22
CA TYR A 87 -11.83 -2.40 10.52
C TYR A 87 -12.81 -3.57 10.68
N TYR A 88 -13.99 -3.50 10.07
CA TYR A 88 -14.91 -4.64 9.96
C TYR A 88 -14.25 -5.83 9.24
N LEU A 89 -13.60 -5.59 8.09
CA LEU A 89 -12.90 -6.64 7.36
C LEU A 89 -11.74 -7.24 8.18
N ILE A 90 -10.98 -6.42 8.90
CA ILE A 90 -9.88 -6.88 9.75
C ILE A 90 -10.41 -7.69 10.94
N ALA A 91 -11.46 -7.22 11.61
CA ALA A 91 -12.09 -7.91 12.73
C ALA A 91 -12.70 -9.26 12.32
N GLY A 92 -13.14 -9.40 11.06
CA GLY A 92 -13.60 -10.67 10.50
C GLY A 92 -12.49 -11.72 10.35
N ILE A 93 -11.22 -11.33 10.35
CA ILE A 93 -10.08 -12.26 10.32
C ILE A 93 -9.73 -12.71 11.74
N SER A 94 -9.68 -11.79 12.69
CA SER A 94 -9.38 -12.08 14.10
C SER A 94 -9.84 -10.92 14.98
N THR A 95 -10.34 -11.25 16.16
CA THR A 95 -10.74 -10.29 17.20
C THR A 95 -9.57 -9.85 18.10
N ALA A 96 -8.37 -10.40 17.89
CA ALA A 96 -7.18 -10.00 18.63
C ALA A 96 -6.59 -8.69 18.08
N PRO A 97 -6.17 -7.74 18.94
CA PRO A 97 -5.61 -6.44 18.52
C PRO A 97 -4.45 -6.55 17.51
N ILE A 98 -3.66 -7.60 17.61
CA ILE A 98 -2.56 -7.85 16.68
C ILE A 98 -3.02 -7.92 15.21
N ALA A 99 -4.28 -8.24 14.94
CA ALA A 99 -4.80 -8.34 13.58
C ALA A 99 -4.73 -6.99 12.85
N TYR A 100 -5.23 -5.91 13.47
CA TYR A 100 -5.15 -4.59 12.83
C TYR A 100 -3.72 -4.03 12.80
N GLN A 101 -2.89 -4.40 13.77
CA GLN A 101 -1.50 -3.97 13.82
C GLN A 101 -0.66 -4.62 12.72
N LEU A 102 -0.86 -5.91 12.44
CA LEU A 102 -0.23 -6.60 11.31
C LEU A 102 -0.79 -6.11 9.97
N ALA A 103 -2.09 -5.88 9.86
CA ALA A 103 -2.68 -5.27 8.68
C ALA A 103 -2.06 -3.89 8.40
N ALA A 104 -1.92 -3.04 9.43
CA ALA A 104 -1.27 -1.75 9.32
C ALA A 104 0.21 -1.86 8.90
N ALA A 105 0.96 -2.82 9.44
CA ALA A 105 2.35 -3.06 9.04
C ALA A 105 2.44 -3.46 7.56
N LEU A 106 1.51 -4.31 7.08
CA LEU A 106 1.42 -4.69 5.67
C LEU A 106 1.08 -3.49 4.78
N PHE A 107 0.10 -2.67 5.15
CA PHE A 107 -0.25 -1.45 4.40
C PHE A 107 0.92 -0.47 4.34
N ALA A 108 1.63 -0.28 5.44
CA ALA A 108 2.84 0.56 5.47
C ALA A 108 3.93 0.02 4.54
N ALA A 109 4.19 -1.29 4.56
CA ALA A 109 5.18 -1.94 3.70
C ALA A 109 4.81 -1.83 2.20
N LEU A 110 3.53 -2.04 1.86
CA LEU A 110 3.04 -1.89 0.49
C LEU A 110 3.13 -0.45 0.01
N THR A 111 2.81 0.52 0.87
CA THR A 111 2.98 1.95 0.56
C THR A 111 4.45 2.29 0.29
N ALA A 112 5.34 1.84 1.19
CA ALA A 112 6.80 2.00 1.04
C ALA A 112 7.30 1.38 -0.27
N TRP A 113 6.80 0.20 -0.63
CA TRP A 113 7.15 -0.46 -1.88
C TRP A 113 6.68 0.33 -3.11
N ILE A 114 5.46 0.86 -3.10
CA ILE A 114 4.95 1.70 -4.20
C ILE A 114 5.78 2.99 -4.33
N ILE A 115 6.12 3.66 -3.21
CA ILE A 115 7.01 4.81 -3.20
C ILE A 115 8.37 4.46 -3.83
N GLY A 116 8.96 3.33 -3.44
CA GLY A 116 10.16 2.82 -4.06
C GLY A 116 10.00 2.57 -5.56
N ARG A 117 8.84 2.07 -6.01
CA ARG A 117 8.52 1.89 -7.46
C ARG A 117 8.43 3.23 -8.20
N ILE A 118 7.97 4.28 -7.56
CA ILE A 118 7.95 5.63 -8.12
C ILE A 118 9.40 6.14 -8.23
N VAL A 119 10.19 6.03 -7.17
CA VAL A 119 11.58 6.50 -7.14
C VAL A 119 12.46 5.74 -8.14
N ALA A 120 12.19 4.45 -8.35
CA ALA A 120 12.89 3.62 -9.35
C ALA A 120 12.71 4.10 -10.80
N LEU A 121 11.86 5.08 -11.08
CA LEU A 121 11.77 5.72 -12.40
C LEU A 121 12.96 6.66 -12.67
N TRP A 122 13.63 7.14 -11.62
CA TRP A 122 14.71 8.13 -11.69
C TRP A 122 15.97 7.75 -10.90
N SER A 123 15.93 6.64 -10.17
CA SER A 123 17.01 6.17 -9.29
C SER A 123 17.25 4.67 -9.46
N ASP A 124 18.36 4.21 -8.92
CA ASP A 124 18.73 2.79 -8.87
C ASP A 124 17.97 2.02 -7.77
N TRP A 125 18.24 0.72 -7.67
CA TRP A 125 17.60 -0.16 -6.68
C TRP A 125 17.86 0.25 -5.22
N PRO A 126 19.11 0.61 -4.79
CA PRO A 126 19.35 1.12 -3.44
C PRO A 126 18.56 2.38 -3.12
N GLY A 127 18.46 3.32 -4.07
CA GLY A 127 17.67 4.55 -3.90
C GLY A 127 16.18 4.27 -3.73
N ALA A 128 15.65 3.30 -4.48
CA ALA A 128 14.25 2.86 -4.35
C ALA A 128 13.97 2.22 -2.98
N VAL A 129 14.87 1.35 -2.49
CA VAL A 129 14.77 0.75 -1.15
C VAL A 129 14.89 1.82 -0.07
N GLY A 130 15.89 2.72 -0.21
CA GLY A 130 16.11 3.83 0.72
C GLY A 130 14.90 4.73 0.87
N ALA A 131 14.22 5.07 -0.23
CA ALA A 131 12.99 5.86 -0.21
C ALA A 131 11.85 5.15 0.54
N GLY A 132 11.68 3.85 0.34
CA GLY A 132 10.70 3.06 1.08
C GLY A 132 10.99 3.01 2.59
N ILE A 133 12.24 2.80 2.97
CA ILE A 133 12.67 2.82 4.38
C ILE A 133 12.46 4.22 4.99
N ALA A 134 12.85 5.28 4.27
CA ALA A 134 12.62 6.66 4.73
C ALA A 134 11.15 6.95 4.99
N TYR A 135 10.25 6.48 4.11
CA TYR A 135 8.80 6.59 4.34
C TYR A 135 8.38 5.89 5.64
N LEU A 136 8.85 4.67 5.91
CA LEU A 136 8.51 3.94 7.14
C LEU A 136 8.96 4.69 8.40
N PHE A 137 10.16 5.28 8.38
CA PHE A 137 10.64 6.14 9.47
C PHE A 137 9.80 7.40 9.63
N LEU A 138 9.52 8.12 8.53
CA LEU A 138 8.71 9.34 8.56
C LEU A 138 7.29 9.04 9.03
N LEU A 139 6.70 7.92 8.59
CA LEU A 139 5.38 7.50 9.04
C LEU A 139 5.35 7.36 10.57
N SER A 140 6.37 6.74 11.16
CA SER A 140 6.50 6.61 12.60
C SER A 140 6.76 7.97 13.28
N ALA A 141 7.65 8.80 12.73
CA ALA A 141 7.95 10.14 13.26
C ALA A 141 6.72 11.06 13.29
N PHE A 142 5.81 10.91 12.32
CA PHE A 142 4.54 11.65 12.25
C PHE A 142 3.35 10.90 12.87
N GLN A 143 3.61 10.05 13.87
CA GLN A 143 2.61 9.34 14.66
C GLN A 143 1.72 8.38 13.88
N GLY A 144 2.18 7.88 12.74
CA GLY A 144 1.53 6.80 11.99
C GLY A 144 1.77 5.42 12.63
N PHE A 145 1.54 5.31 13.94
CA PHE A 145 1.71 4.07 14.70
C PHE A 145 0.49 3.15 14.55
N GLY A 146 0.64 1.89 14.99
CA GLY A 146 -0.45 0.92 15.08
C GLY A 146 -1.36 0.92 13.86
N GLY A 147 -2.65 1.02 14.08
CA GLY A 147 -3.69 1.12 13.05
C GLY A 147 -4.17 2.54 12.75
N GLN A 148 -3.35 3.57 12.96
CA GLN A 148 -3.74 4.94 12.67
C GLN A 148 -4.17 5.14 11.21
N THR A 149 -5.20 5.94 10.99
CA THR A 149 -5.86 6.16 9.69
C THR A 149 -4.89 6.46 8.52
N PRO A 150 -3.83 7.30 8.70
CA PRO A 150 -2.86 7.58 7.64
C PRO A 150 -2.14 6.34 7.11
N VAL A 151 -1.93 5.34 7.95
CA VAL A 151 -1.26 4.10 7.55
C VAL A 151 -2.03 3.40 6.44
N PHE A 152 -3.35 3.45 6.48
CA PHE A 152 -4.21 2.77 5.52
C PHE A 152 -4.45 3.58 4.25
N TYR A 153 -4.84 4.87 4.35
CA TYR A 153 -5.16 5.62 3.13
C TYR A 153 -3.93 5.98 2.29
N ASN A 154 -2.74 6.09 2.90
CA ASN A 154 -1.50 6.37 2.17
C ASN A 154 -1.20 5.33 1.08
N LEU A 155 -1.58 4.06 1.27
CA LEU A 155 -1.44 3.03 0.24
C LEU A 155 -2.21 3.41 -1.02
N PHE A 156 -3.44 3.83 -0.86
CA PHE A 156 -4.31 4.16 -2.00
C PHE A 156 -3.88 5.46 -2.68
N ILE A 157 -3.38 6.45 -1.91
CA ILE A 157 -2.80 7.68 -2.48
C ILE A 157 -1.52 7.37 -3.26
N ALA A 158 -0.61 6.58 -2.70
CA ALA A 158 0.62 6.19 -3.38
C ALA A 158 0.32 5.39 -4.65
N LEU A 159 -0.66 4.49 -4.62
CA LEU A 159 -1.10 3.72 -5.77
C LEU A 159 -1.69 4.63 -6.86
N ALA A 160 -2.56 5.57 -6.49
CA ALA A 160 -3.12 6.54 -7.42
C ALA A 160 -2.01 7.36 -8.09
N ALA A 161 -1.08 7.90 -7.31
CA ALA A 161 0.06 8.67 -7.81
C ALA A 161 0.92 7.83 -8.78
N TRP A 162 1.26 6.59 -8.42
CA TRP A 162 2.04 5.71 -9.28
C TRP A 162 1.35 5.39 -10.61
N LEU A 163 0.03 5.12 -10.58
CA LEU A 163 -0.76 4.85 -11.78
C LEU A 163 -0.84 6.07 -12.70
N VAL A 164 -1.01 7.29 -12.14
CA VAL A 164 -1.01 8.54 -12.91
C VAL A 164 0.35 8.80 -13.54
N ILE A 165 1.44 8.69 -12.77
CA ILE A 165 2.81 8.90 -13.27
C ILE A 165 3.11 7.95 -14.43
N ARG A 166 2.77 6.67 -14.30
CA ARG A 166 2.94 5.69 -15.39
C ARG A 166 2.07 5.96 -16.61
N SER A 167 0.93 6.59 -16.43
CA SER A 167 -0.01 6.93 -17.50
C SER A 167 0.37 8.24 -18.22
N ALA A 168 1.26 9.05 -17.65
CA ALA A 168 1.58 10.37 -18.15
C ALA A 168 2.03 10.40 -19.64
N PRO A 169 2.86 9.47 -20.17
CA PRO A 169 3.22 9.46 -21.59
C PRO A 169 2.01 9.25 -22.51
N ALA A 170 1.10 8.35 -22.14
CA ALA A 170 -0.12 8.08 -22.92
C ALA A 170 -1.10 9.26 -22.86
N LEU A 171 -1.28 9.84 -21.67
CA LEU A 171 -2.12 11.03 -21.49
C LEU A 171 -1.63 12.21 -22.32
N ARG A 172 -0.31 12.44 -22.40
CA ARG A 172 0.28 13.50 -23.26
C ARG A 172 0.03 13.26 -24.74
N SER A 173 -0.19 12.00 -25.16
CA SER A 173 -0.55 11.65 -26.55
C SER A 173 -2.07 11.61 -26.77
N GLY A 174 -2.88 12.10 -25.83
CA GLY A 174 -4.35 12.14 -25.93
C GLY A 174 -5.03 10.79 -25.68
N LYS A 175 -4.30 9.78 -25.18
CA LYS A 175 -4.87 8.44 -24.86
C LYS A 175 -5.14 8.32 -23.39
N VAL A 176 -6.28 7.75 -23.00
CA VAL A 176 -6.63 7.47 -21.61
C VAL A 176 -6.47 5.96 -21.34
N PRO A 177 -5.34 5.53 -20.76
CA PRO A 177 -5.16 4.12 -20.42
C PRO A 177 -6.06 3.70 -19.24
N GLY A 178 -6.40 2.40 -19.15
CA GLY A 178 -7.24 1.85 -18.08
C GLY A 178 -6.68 2.01 -16.66
N ALA A 179 -5.39 2.37 -16.52
CA ALA A 179 -4.79 2.72 -15.25
C ALA A 179 -5.33 4.04 -14.67
N VAL A 180 -5.87 4.95 -15.48
CA VAL A 180 -6.41 6.25 -15.01
C VAL A 180 -7.70 6.05 -14.20
N PRO A 181 -8.74 5.35 -14.69
CA PRO A 181 -9.90 5.01 -13.86
C PRO A 181 -9.54 4.27 -12.57
N LEU A 182 -8.54 3.38 -12.61
CA LEU A 182 -8.05 2.68 -11.42
C LEU A 182 -7.38 3.63 -10.43
N ALA A 183 -6.65 4.64 -10.91
CA ALA A 183 -6.08 5.69 -10.04
C ALA A 183 -7.19 6.51 -9.37
N MET A 184 -8.23 6.87 -10.13
CA MET A 184 -9.39 7.59 -9.59
C MET A 184 -10.13 6.75 -8.53
N LEU A 185 -10.35 5.46 -8.78
CA LEU A 185 -10.93 4.54 -7.81
C LEU A 185 -10.08 4.45 -6.54
N SER A 186 -8.76 4.34 -6.70
CA SER A 186 -7.83 4.27 -5.57
C SER A 186 -7.88 5.56 -4.72
N ALA A 187 -7.86 6.73 -5.35
CA ALA A 187 -8.03 8.00 -4.65
C ALA A 187 -9.40 8.10 -3.95
N GLY A 188 -10.47 7.64 -4.63
CA GLY A 188 -11.81 7.55 -4.03
C GLY A 188 -11.83 6.68 -2.77
N ILE A 189 -11.21 5.53 -2.78
CA ILE A 189 -11.09 4.66 -1.58
C ILE A 189 -10.37 5.41 -0.45
N ALA A 190 -9.26 6.10 -0.74
CA ALA A 190 -8.55 6.89 0.28
C ALA A 190 -9.47 7.92 0.95
N ILE A 191 -10.29 8.63 0.19
CA ILE A 191 -11.25 9.62 0.68
C ILE A 191 -12.31 8.98 1.59
N THR A 192 -12.78 7.77 1.27
CA THR A 192 -13.75 7.06 2.11
C THR A 192 -13.14 6.59 3.44
N ILE A 193 -11.82 6.50 3.55
CA ILE A 193 -11.11 6.19 4.81
C ILE A 193 -10.91 7.49 5.62
N LYS A 194 -10.51 8.57 4.97
CA LYS A 194 -10.34 9.89 5.60
C LYS A 194 -10.49 11.01 4.56
N THR A 195 -11.38 11.96 4.81
CA THR A 195 -11.64 13.09 3.90
C THR A 195 -10.42 13.98 3.70
N THR A 196 -9.52 14.10 4.69
CA THR A 196 -8.27 14.87 4.56
C THR A 196 -7.27 14.23 3.58
N ALA A 197 -7.54 13.05 3.04
CA ALA A 197 -6.76 12.48 1.93
C ALA A 197 -6.93 13.26 0.61
N LEU A 198 -7.86 14.25 0.56
CA LEU A 198 -8.05 15.19 -0.55
C LEU A 198 -7.01 16.31 -0.59
N PHE A 199 -6.35 16.61 0.51
CA PHE A 199 -5.40 17.71 0.70
C PHE A 199 -4.00 17.19 1.01
#